data_f77c9c23e37b1e2ca6702e55b7027e05
#
_entry.id   f77c9c23e37b1e2ca6702e55b7027e05
#
_cell.length_a   1.000
_cell.length_b   1.000
_cell.length_c   1.000
_cell.angle_alpha   90.00
_cell.angle_beta   90.00
_cell.angle_gamma   90.00
#
_symmetry.space_group_name_H-M   'P 1'
#
loop_
_entity.id
_entity.type
_entity.pdbx_description
1 polymer ?
#
loop_
_entity_poly.entity_id
_entity_poly.type
_entity_poly.pdbx_seq_one_letter_code
_entity_poly.pdbx_strand_id
1 'polypeptide(L)'
;MAKQEITLKGLDGHEDHLVYDAANGQVGNSLEECARSLFPQEGETTPRLRFQGFEGEWEKKLLSECLEISNEKNSENLYGINDVLSVSDDSGVVNQIELLGRSYAGKSVSGYKILRPGQIVYTKSPLRQKPYGIVKVNRGKTGIVSVLYAVYNVKEGVSAEYIHYYFDPAWRLNAYMRPLVNKGAKNTMNISDETALTGYILIPKDIEEQERIASFLRRIDSQMALHHEQFERLKELKSACLGTMFPRGTEIAPPIRFKGFEGEWKKQKASKLFMTFNERNRPDLPVLSACQDIRGMAVRSESGYDISHDRSNEVTYKVVKPGQFVIHLRSFQGGFAHSSVEGITSPAYTVFGFKEPSQHDDYFWKTIFMSKSFVKRLETITYGIRDGRSISFEEFSNMDFLFPTNEEQHVIASFFKEINSRISIEQQRLERLKQMKSASLRSMFPQNGGGVISDL
;
A
#
# COMPACT_ATOMS: atom_id res chain seq x y z
N MET A 1 -12.73 -38.69 0.02
CA MET A 1 -11.85 -37.52 0.24
C MET A 1 -12.76 -36.32 0.29
N ALA A 2 -12.77 -35.59 1.38
CA ALA A 2 -13.68 -34.45 1.51
C ALA A 2 -13.01 -33.22 0.89
N LYS A 3 -13.42 -32.85 -0.33
CA LYS A 3 -13.11 -31.53 -0.92
C LYS A 3 -14.05 -30.53 -0.26
N GLN A 4 -13.51 -29.41 0.22
CA GLN A 4 -14.29 -28.28 0.72
C GLN A 4 -14.40 -27.22 -0.37
N GLU A 5 -15.60 -26.77 -0.63
CA GLU A 5 -15.86 -25.67 -1.57
C GLU A 5 -15.68 -24.33 -0.86
N ILE A 6 -14.97 -23.42 -1.51
CA ILE A 6 -14.78 -22.05 -1.07
C ILE A 6 -15.30 -21.14 -2.19
N THR A 7 -16.27 -20.31 -1.86
CA THR A 7 -16.73 -19.27 -2.79
C THR A 7 -16.07 -17.95 -2.42
N LEU A 8 -15.28 -17.40 -3.34
CA LEU A 8 -14.73 -16.05 -3.21
C LEU A 8 -15.63 -15.08 -3.96
N LYS A 9 -16.22 -14.16 -3.23
CA LYS A 9 -17.02 -13.08 -3.80
C LYS A 9 -16.14 -11.85 -4.01
N GLY A 10 -15.92 -11.49 -5.26
CA GLY A 10 -15.20 -10.27 -5.64
C GLY A 10 -15.99 -9.02 -5.22
N LEU A 11 -15.30 -7.89 -5.06
CA LEU A 11 -15.93 -6.59 -4.78
C LEU A 11 -16.80 -6.10 -5.95
N ASP A 12 -16.62 -6.67 -7.14
CA ASP A 12 -17.41 -6.48 -8.36
C ASP A 12 -18.67 -7.36 -8.42
N GLY A 13 -18.91 -8.17 -7.39
CA GLY A 13 -20.04 -9.10 -7.30
C GLY A 13 -19.84 -10.42 -8.05
N HIS A 14 -18.70 -10.62 -8.70
CA HIS A 14 -18.38 -11.91 -9.33
C HIS A 14 -18.03 -12.96 -8.28
N GLU A 15 -18.52 -14.20 -8.45
CA GLU A 15 -18.27 -15.32 -7.56
C GLU A 15 -17.33 -16.33 -8.23
N ASP A 16 -16.20 -16.63 -7.59
CA ASP A 16 -15.26 -17.68 -7.99
C ASP A 16 -15.43 -18.88 -7.06
N HIS A 17 -15.72 -20.03 -7.66
CA HIS A 17 -15.83 -21.30 -6.95
C HIS A 17 -14.49 -22.02 -6.96
N LEU A 18 -13.90 -22.18 -5.79
CA LEU A 18 -12.63 -22.84 -5.56
C LEU A 18 -12.83 -24.10 -4.75
N VAL A 19 -12.02 -25.10 -4.98
CA VAL A 19 -12.01 -26.35 -4.25
C VAL A 19 -10.71 -26.49 -3.49
N TYR A 20 -10.82 -26.75 -2.19
CA TYR A 20 -9.70 -27.05 -1.31
C TYR A 20 -9.64 -28.55 -1.06
N ASP A 21 -8.48 -29.18 -1.30
CA ASP A 21 -8.24 -30.59 -0.98
C ASP A 21 -7.70 -30.71 0.44
N ALA A 22 -8.58 -31.13 1.34
CA ALA A 22 -8.29 -31.33 2.77
C ALA A 22 -7.53 -32.64 3.06
N ALA A 23 -7.31 -33.51 2.05
CA ALA A 23 -6.77 -34.84 2.29
C ALA A 23 -5.32 -34.87 2.80
N ASN A 24 -4.57 -33.79 2.61
CA ASN A 24 -3.16 -33.66 3.02
C ASN A 24 -2.91 -32.68 4.18
N GLY A 25 -3.94 -32.14 4.80
CA GLY A 25 -3.79 -31.19 5.92
C GLY A 25 -4.83 -31.46 7.01
N GLN A 26 -4.39 -31.78 8.21
CA GLN A 26 -5.25 -31.66 9.38
C GLN A 26 -5.63 -30.20 9.52
N VAL A 27 -6.94 -29.91 9.54
CA VAL A 27 -7.44 -28.57 9.86
C VAL A 27 -7.10 -28.33 11.32
N GLY A 28 -6.07 -27.52 11.55
CA GLY A 28 -5.71 -27.11 12.90
C GLY A 28 -6.78 -26.22 13.50
N ASN A 29 -6.91 -26.27 14.83
CA ASN A 29 -7.91 -25.52 15.59
C ASN A 29 -7.65 -24.00 15.66
N SER A 30 -6.60 -23.49 15.01
CA SER A 30 -6.27 -22.07 14.95
C SER A 30 -6.27 -21.53 13.51
N LEU A 31 -6.57 -20.23 13.34
CA LEU A 31 -6.50 -19.52 12.06
C LEU A 31 -5.10 -19.63 11.40
N GLU A 32 -4.03 -19.72 12.20
CA GLU A 32 -2.65 -19.88 11.70
C GLU A 32 -2.40 -21.30 11.17
N GLU A 33 -2.92 -22.33 11.82
CA GLU A 33 -2.83 -23.72 11.35
C GLU A 33 -3.69 -23.94 10.10
N CYS A 34 -4.87 -23.35 10.07
CA CYS A 34 -5.72 -23.34 8.88
C CYS A 34 -5.04 -22.61 7.71
N ALA A 35 -4.40 -21.48 7.96
CA ALA A 35 -3.64 -20.75 6.94
C ALA A 35 -2.43 -21.55 6.44
N ARG A 36 -1.69 -22.25 7.33
CA ARG A 36 -0.57 -23.12 6.95
C ARG A 36 -1.01 -24.32 6.11
N SER A 37 -2.18 -24.88 6.39
CA SER A 37 -2.72 -26.01 5.63
C SER A 37 -3.15 -25.64 4.21
N LEU A 38 -3.38 -24.34 3.93
CA LEU A 38 -3.73 -23.85 2.59
C LEU A 38 -2.50 -23.72 1.66
N PHE A 39 -1.27 -23.77 2.19
CA PHE A 39 -0.07 -23.65 1.36
C PHE A 39 0.47 -25.01 0.94
N PRO A 40 0.82 -25.20 -0.36
CA PRO A 40 1.46 -26.43 -0.83
C PRO A 40 2.75 -26.72 -0.05
N GLN A 41 2.99 -27.99 0.25
CA GLN A 41 4.24 -28.44 0.87
C GLN A 41 5.34 -28.63 -0.18
N GLU A 42 6.58 -28.70 0.27
CA GLU A 42 7.71 -28.98 -0.60
C GLU A 42 7.55 -30.39 -1.25
N GLY A 43 7.62 -30.44 -2.60
CA GLY A 43 7.42 -31.66 -3.37
C GLY A 43 6.02 -31.86 -3.96
N GLU A 44 5.04 -31.05 -3.58
CA GLU A 44 3.70 -31.14 -4.19
C GLU A 44 3.69 -30.59 -5.62
N THR A 45 3.15 -31.36 -6.55
CA THR A 45 2.99 -31.00 -7.98
C THR A 45 1.62 -30.42 -8.29
N THR A 46 0.72 -30.38 -7.32
CA THR A 46 -0.65 -29.91 -7.46
C THR A 46 -0.91 -28.77 -6.47
N PRO A 47 -1.58 -27.67 -6.85
CA PRO A 47 -1.93 -26.62 -5.92
C PRO A 47 -3.01 -27.09 -4.95
N ARG A 48 -2.99 -26.61 -3.72
CA ARG A 48 -4.01 -26.94 -2.73
C ARG A 48 -5.32 -26.20 -2.94
N LEU A 49 -5.25 -24.99 -3.48
CA LEU A 49 -6.40 -24.21 -3.86
C LEU A 49 -6.52 -24.21 -5.39
N ARG A 50 -7.62 -24.71 -5.90
CA ARG A 50 -7.84 -24.92 -7.33
C ARG A 50 -9.26 -24.53 -7.72
N PHE A 51 -9.45 -24.08 -8.95
CA PHE A 51 -10.82 -23.85 -9.44
C PHE A 51 -11.57 -25.16 -9.59
N GLN A 52 -12.87 -25.12 -9.33
CA GLN A 52 -13.75 -26.26 -9.53
C GLN A 52 -13.75 -26.70 -10.99
N GLY A 53 -13.72 -28.01 -11.22
CA GLY A 53 -13.70 -28.59 -12.56
C GLY A 53 -12.32 -28.98 -13.09
N PHE A 54 -11.23 -28.56 -12.42
CA PHE A 54 -9.88 -28.97 -12.81
C PHE A 54 -9.33 -30.04 -11.85
N GLU A 55 -8.72 -31.07 -12.41
CA GLU A 55 -8.17 -32.21 -11.67
C GLU A 55 -6.84 -32.70 -12.25
N GLY A 56 -6.17 -33.63 -11.57
CA GLY A 56 -4.91 -34.22 -11.99
C GLY A 56 -3.67 -33.37 -11.63
N GLU A 57 -2.51 -33.92 -11.91
CA GLU A 57 -1.22 -33.29 -11.61
C GLU A 57 -0.83 -32.29 -12.70
N TRP A 58 -0.18 -31.22 -12.27
CA TRP A 58 0.44 -30.26 -13.20
C TRP A 58 1.71 -30.85 -13.79
N GLU A 59 2.08 -30.37 -14.96
CA GLU A 59 3.30 -30.80 -15.66
C GLU A 59 4.50 -29.99 -15.22
N LYS A 60 5.63 -30.68 -15.07
CA LYS A 60 6.94 -30.04 -14.93
C LYS A 60 7.53 -29.87 -16.32
N LYS A 61 7.58 -28.64 -16.82
CA LYS A 61 8.10 -28.28 -18.15
C LYS A 61 9.32 -27.39 -18.04
N LEU A 62 10.27 -27.54 -18.97
CA LEU A 62 11.31 -26.54 -19.18
C LEU A 62 10.66 -25.23 -19.61
N LEU A 63 11.14 -24.09 -19.13
CA LEU A 63 10.61 -22.81 -19.59
C LEU A 63 10.82 -22.59 -21.08
N SER A 64 11.86 -23.21 -21.68
CA SER A 64 12.10 -23.24 -23.12
C SER A 64 11.04 -24.03 -23.92
N GLU A 65 10.28 -24.92 -23.28
CA GLU A 65 9.14 -25.59 -23.92
C GLU A 65 7.90 -24.67 -23.94
N CYS A 66 7.85 -23.66 -23.07
CA CYS A 66 6.76 -22.70 -22.95
C CYS A 66 7.02 -21.39 -23.70
N LEU A 67 8.28 -20.97 -23.79
CA LEU A 67 8.70 -19.69 -24.36
C LEU A 67 9.79 -19.89 -25.39
N GLU A 68 9.86 -18.97 -26.35
CA GLU A 68 10.97 -18.87 -27.32
C GLU A 68 11.50 -17.43 -27.39
N ILE A 69 12.77 -17.27 -27.69
CA ILE A 69 13.43 -15.96 -27.74
C ILE A 69 12.94 -15.20 -28.97
N SER A 70 12.46 -13.97 -28.74
CA SER A 70 12.21 -13.02 -29.82
C SER A 70 13.50 -12.26 -30.14
N ASN A 71 13.99 -12.44 -31.36
CA ASN A 71 15.16 -11.74 -31.89
C ASN A 71 14.81 -10.48 -32.69
N GLU A 72 13.54 -10.05 -32.67
CA GLU A 72 13.05 -8.91 -33.44
C GLU A 72 13.64 -7.61 -32.87
N LYS A 73 14.32 -6.86 -33.74
CA LYS A 73 14.96 -5.58 -33.41
C LYS A 73 14.37 -4.45 -34.24
N ASN A 74 14.48 -3.25 -33.70
CA ASN A 74 14.07 -2.01 -34.40
C ASN A 74 15.07 -1.55 -35.48
N SER A 75 15.70 -2.47 -36.19
CA SER A 75 16.75 -2.20 -37.16
C SER A 75 16.32 -1.25 -38.31
N GLU A 76 15.04 -1.27 -38.64
CA GLU A 76 14.45 -0.40 -39.65
C GLU A 76 14.00 0.97 -39.12
N ASN A 77 14.22 1.22 -37.82
CA ASN A 77 13.78 2.43 -37.12
C ASN A 77 12.28 2.75 -37.24
N LEU A 78 11.45 1.72 -37.25
CA LEU A 78 9.98 1.85 -37.28
C LEU A 78 9.42 2.52 -36.01
N TYR A 79 10.14 2.40 -34.91
CA TYR A 79 9.79 2.96 -33.61
C TYR A 79 10.84 3.99 -33.17
N GLY A 80 10.37 5.10 -32.60
CA GLY A 80 11.23 6.19 -32.12
C GLY A 80 11.38 6.19 -30.60
N ILE A 81 11.99 7.27 -30.09
CA ILE A 81 12.19 7.49 -28.65
C ILE A 81 10.85 7.56 -27.91
N ASN A 82 9.77 7.99 -28.57
CA ASN A 82 8.44 8.08 -27.96
C ASN A 82 7.76 6.71 -27.80
N ASP A 83 8.28 5.67 -28.46
CA ASP A 83 7.74 4.32 -28.40
C ASP A 83 8.50 3.43 -27.41
N VAL A 84 9.43 4.00 -26.65
CA VAL A 84 10.20 3.27 -25.64
C VAL A 84 9.29 2.88 -24.48
N LEU A 85 9.31 1.59 -24.14
CA LEU A 85 8.58 1.02 -23.02
C LEU A 85 9.49 0.82 -21.81
N SER A 86 8.97 1.17 -20.65
CA SER A 86 9.53 0.83 -19.35
C SER A 86 8.82 -0.40 -18.79
N VAL A 87 9.57 -1.23 -18.07
CA VAL A 87 9.05 -2.38 -17.35
C VAL A 87 9.15 -2.12 -15.87
N SER A 88 8.01 -1.89 -15.24
CA SER A 88 7.86 -1.58 -13.82
C SER A 88 7.27 -2.77 -13.08
N ASP A 89 7.63 -2.93 -11.80
CA ASP A 89 7.01 -3.96 -10.97
C ASP A 89 5.55 -3.65 -10.68
N ASP A 90 5.24 -2.40 -10.39
CA ASP A 90 3.90 -1.95 -10.03
C ASP A 90 3.02 -1.67 -11.25
N SER A 91 3.57 -0.98 -12.27
CA SER A 91 2.81 -0.49 -13.42
C SER A 91 2.84 -1.45 -14.63
N GLY A 92 3.63 -2.55 -14.56
CA GLY A 92 3.79 -3.47 -15.68
C GLY A 92 4.61 -2.87 -16.83
N VAL A 93 4.20 -3.14 -18.07
CA VAL A 93 4.82 -2.59 -19.28
C VAL A 93 4.07 -1.34 -19.69
N VAL A 94 4.71 -0.19 -19.63
CA VAL A 94 4.11 1.13 -19.87
C VAL A 94 5.04 2.02 -20.70
N ASN A 95 4.50 3.04 -21.36
CA ASN A 95 5.33 4.01 -22.08
C ASN A 95 6.28 4.74 -21.09
N GLN A 96 7.54 4.85 -21.47
CA GLN A 96 8.58 5.42 -20.59
C GLN A 96 8.34 6.90 -20.30
N ILE A 97 7.86 7.68 -21.27
CA ILE A 97 7.57 9.11 -21.10
C ILE A 97 6.35 9.29 -20.20
N GLU A 98 5.31 8.48 -20.38
CA GLU A 98 4.11 8.52 -19.52
C GLU A 98 4.46 8.19 -18.06
N LEU A 99 5.37 7.22 -17.84
CA LEU A 99 5.77 6.81 -16.48
C LEU A 99 6.73 7.81 -15.82
N LEU A 100 7.73 8.32 -16.56
CA LEU A 100 8.89 9.02 -16.00
C LEU A 100 8.98 10.50 -16.42
N GLY A 101 8.01 10.99 -17.22
CA GLY A 101 7.97 12.35 -17.75
C GLY A 101 8.95 12.62 -18.89
N ARG A 102 9.88 11.67 -19.17
CA ARG A 102 10.87 11.77 -20.27
C ARG A 102 11.38 10.39 -20.65
N SER A 103 11.94 10.28 -21.86
CA SER A 103 12.69 9.08 -22.26
C SER A 103 14.14 9.15 -21.78
N TYR A 104 14.69 8.01 -21.36
CA TYR A 104 16.09 7.80 -21.02
C TYR A 104 16.85 7.03 -22.11
N ALA A 105 16.22 6.80 -23.25
CA ALA A 105 16.85 6.15 -24.39
C ALA A 105 17.97 7.03 -24.97
N GLY A 106 19.00 6.37 -25.50
CA GLY A 106 20.07 7.03 -26.23
C GLY A 106 19.58 7.66 -27.53
N LYS A 107 20.48 8.34 -28.24
CA LYS A 107 20.18 8.98 -29.54
C LYS A 107 19.73 7.99 -30.62
N SER A 108 20.18 6.75 -30.56
CA SER A 108 19.77 5.67 -31.48
C SER A 108 19.06 4.57 -30.70
N VAL A 109 17.91 4.15 -31.22
CA VAL A 109 17.10 3.05 -30.70
C VAL A 109 17.00 1.88 -31.70
N SER A 110 17.80 1.87 -32.75
CA SER A 110 17.81 0.81 -33.78
C SER A 110 18.18 -0.56 -33.24
N GLY A 111 19.00 -0.63 -32.18
CA GLY A 111 19.36 -1.87 -31.53
C GLY A 111 18.35 -2.38 -30.49
N TYR A 112 17.31 -1.60 -30.19
CA TYR A 112 16.29 -1.98 -29.22
C TYR A 112 15.46 -3.14 -29.71
N LYS A 113 14.99 -4.00 -28.79
CA LYS A 113 14.10 -5.12 -29.12
C LYS A 113 12.66 -4.63 -29.24
N ILE A 114 11.93 -5.14 -30.22
CA ILE A 114 10.50 -4.89 -30.37
C ILE A 114 9.75 -5.76 -29.37
N LEU A 115 8.80 -5.17 -28.63
CA LEU A 115 7.94 -5.84 -27.67
C LEU A 115 6.47 -5.67 -28.06
N ARG A 116 5.86 -6.77 -28.49
CA ARG A 116 4.47 -6.81 -28.96
C ARG A 116 3.50 -7.17 -27.83
N PRO A 117 2.20 -6.85 -27.95
CA PRO A 117 1.17 -7.36 -27.03
C PRO A 117 1.21 -8.89 -26.93
N GLY A 118 1.07 -9.41 -25.72
CA GLY A 118 1.12 -10.85 -25.43
C GLY A 118 2.53 -11.44 -25.28
N GLN A 119 3.59 -10.72 -25.68
CA GLN A 119 4.96 -11.17 -25.42
C GLN A 119 5.34 -10.93 -23.95
N ILE A 120 6.28 -11.73 -23.47
CA ILE A 120 6.87 -11.63 -22.15
C ILE A 120 8.21 -10.90 -22.24
N VAL A 121 8.45 -10.01 -21.29
CA VAL A 121 9.72 -9.30 -21.12
C VAL A 121 10.31 -9.61 -19.75
N TYR A 122 11.63 -9.91 -19.75
CA TYR A 122 12.43 -10.10 -18.54
C TYR A 122 13.54 -9.04 -18.48
N THR A 123 13.60 -8.28 -17.38
CA THR A 123 14.45 -7.08 -17.31
C THR A 123 15.93 -7.38 -17.07
N LYS A 124 16.29 -8.52 -16.54
CA LYS A 124 17.69 -8.86 -16.16
C LYS A 124 18.41 -7.79 -15.32
N SER A 125 17.65 -6.94 -14.64
CA SER A 125 18.18 -5.83 -13.83
C SER A 125 17.75 -5.99 -12.39
N PRO A 126 18.69 -5.92 -11.42
CA PRO A 126 18.36 -6.09 -10.01
C PRO A 126 17.56 -4.88 -9.49
N LEU A 127 16.43 -5.15 -8.83
CA LEU A 127 15.69 -4.20 -8.04
C LEU A 127 15.90 -4.51 -6.55
N ARG A 128 15.72 -3.50 -5.69
CA ARG A 128 15.95 -3.65 -4.24
C ARG A 128 15.21 -4.84 -3.62
N GLN A 129 13.97 -5.07 -4.03
CA GLN A 129 13.13 -6.16 -3.51
C GLN A 129 13.10 -7.39 -4.44
N LYS A 130 13.53 -7.26 -5.70
CA LYS A 130 13.59 -8.32 -6.71
C LYS A 130 14.98 -8.38 -7.33
N PRO A 131 15.97 -8.97 -6.63
CA PRO A 131 17.39 -8.91 -7.00
C PRO A 131 17.71 -9.65 -8.31
N TYR A 132 16.80 -10.46 -8.84
CA TYR A 132 16.94 -11.15 -10.12
C TYR A 132 16.05 -10.56 -11.23
N GLY A 133 15.58 -9.31 -11.06
CA GLY A 133 14.74 -8.63 -12.04
C GLY A 133 13.25 -8.98 -11.93
N ILE A 134 12.51 -8.66 -12.97
CA ILE A 134 11.07 -8.90 -13.07
C ILE A 134 10.69 -9.46 -14.42
N VAL A 135 9.63 -10.27 -14.43
CA VAL A 135 9.01 -10.87 -15.63
C VAL A 135 7.62 -10.27 -15.77
N LYS A 136 7.33 -9.63 -16.90
CA LYS A 136 6.02 -9.00 -17.17
C LYS A 136 5.53 -9.37 -18.58
N VAL A 137 4.22 -9.37 -18.75
CA VAL A 137 3.58 -9.48 -20.08
C VAL A 137 3.26 -8.08 -20.60
N ASN A 138 3.46 -7.85 -21.89
CA ASN A 138 2.98 -6.61 -22.53
C ASN A 138 1.48 -6.71 -22.80
N ARG A 139 0.70 -5.94 -22.06
CA ARG A 139 -0.77 -5.81 -22.23
C ARG A 139 -1.15 -4.57 -23.06
N GLY A 140 -0.15 -3.74 -23.37
CA GLY A 140 -0.35 -2.46 -24.04
C GLY A 140 -0.06 -2.53 -25.54
N LYS A 141 0.31 -1.39 -26.12
CA LYS A 141 0.69 -1.28 -27.52
C LYS A 141 2.07 -1.88 -27.80
N THR A 142 2.34 -2.18 -29.06
CA THR A 142 3.70 -2.49 -29.51
C THR A 142 4.62 -1.29 -29.26
N GLY A 143 5.82 -1.55 -28.80
CA GLY A 143 6.88 -0.57 -28.60
C GLY A 143 8.24 -1.22 -28.55
N ILE A 144 9.24 -0.52 -28.09
CA ILE A 144 10.62 -0.99 -28.02
C ILE A 144 11.15 -0.96 -26.60
N VAL A 145 12.00 -1.94 -26.27
CA VAL A 145 12.63 -2.07 -24.95
C VAL A 145 14.14 -2.12 -25.05
N SER A 146 14.83 -1.79 -23.97
CA SER A 146 16.28 -1.82 -23.88
C SER A 146 16.88 -3.15 -24.36
N VAL A 147 18.03 -3.11 -25.02
CA VAL A 147 18.81 -4.29 -25.42
C VAL A 147 19.19 -5.19 -24.23
N LEU A 148 19.17 -4.64 -23.01
CA LEU A 148 19.45 -5.38 -21.77
C LEU A 148 18.29 -6.32 -21.38
N TYR A 149 17.10 -6.13 -21.94
CA TYR A 149 15.95 -6.96 -21.62
C TYR A 149 15.85 -8.15 -22.55
N ALA A 150 15.38 -9.28 -22.04
CA ALA A 150 14.98 -10.40 -22.87
C ALA A 150 13.51 -10.27 -23.26
N VAL A 151 13.19 -10.61 -24.49
CA VAL A 151 11.80 -10.65 -25.02
C VAL A 151 11.53 -12.06 -25.48
N TYR A 152 10.39 -12.61 -25.10
CA TYR A 152 10.00 -13.98 -25.41
C TYR A 152 8.61 -14.02 -26.05
N ASN A 153 8.48 -14.83 -27.11
CA ASN A 153 7.20 -15.29 -27.64
C ASN A 153 6.67 -16.42 -26.75
N VAL A 154 5.38 -16.49 -26.60
CA VAL A 154 4.72 -17.57 -25.87
C VAL A 154 4.30 -18.65 -26.88
N LYS A 155 4.63 -19.91 -26.58
CA LYS A 155 4.29 -21.04 -27.44
C LYS A 155 2.84 -21.45 -27.28
N GLU A 156 2.34 -22.21 -28.26
CA GLU A 156 0.98 -22.75 -28.25
C GLU A 156 0.69 -23.58 -26.99
N GLY A 157 -0.51 -23.46 -26.44
CA GLY A 157 -0.93 -24.15 -25.21
C GLY A 157 -0.41 -23.54 -23.91
N VAL A 158 0.23 -22.36 -23.97
CA VAL A 158 0.75 -21.64 -22.81
C VAL A 158 0.13 -20.25 -22.69
N SER A 159 -0.31 -19.87 -21.52
CA SER A 159 -0.80 -18.52 -21.23
C SER A 159 0.33 -17.59 -20.79
N ALA A 160 0.55 -16.48 -21.51
CA ALA A 160 1.50 -15.44 -21.13
C ALA A 160 1.20 -14.87 -19.75
N GLU A 161 -0.07 -14.67 -19.44
CA GLU A 161 -0.54 -14.15 -18.17
C GLU A 161 -0.25 -15.13 -17.01
N TYR A 162 -0.39 -16.46 -17.25
CA TYR A 162 -0.01 -17.47 -16.28
C TYR A 162 1.49 -17.39 -15.96
N ILE A 163 2.35 -17.32 -16.96
CA ILE A 163 3.80 -17.18 -16.78
C ILE A 163 4.14 -15.91 -16.01
N HIS A 164 3.47 -14.79 -16.32
CA HIS A 164 3.63 -13.55 -15.57
C HIS A 164 3.34 -13.74 -14.09
N TYR A 165 2.17 -14.28 -13.74
CA TYR A 165 1.79 -14.49 -12.34
C TYR A 165 2.59 -15.59 -11.64
N TYR A 166 3.04 -16.59 -12.38
CA TYR A 166 3.96 -17.60 -11.85
C TYR A 166 5.24 -16.96 -11.29
N PHE A 167 5.80 -15.98 -12.00
CA PHE A 167 7.03 -15.30 -11.62
C PHE A 167 6.82 -13.97 -10.85
N ASP A 168 5.60 -13.53 -10.63
CA ASP A 168 5.30 -12.28 -9.90
C ASP A 168 5.83 -12.31 -8.44
N PRO A 169 5.73 -13.41 -7.66
CA PRO A 169 6.34 -13.47 -6.35
C PRO A 169 7.87 -13.47 -6.41
N ALA A 170 8.50 -12.49 -5.75
CA ALA A 170 9.95 -12.34 -5.74
C ALA A 170 10.67 -13.62 -5.28
N TRP A 171 10.15 -14.33 -4.27
CA TRP A 171 10.74 -15.55 -3.76
C TRP A 171 10.79 -16.66 -4.82
N ARG A 172 9.76 -16.79 -5.67
CA ARG A 172 9.71 -17.82 -6.72
C ARG A 172 10.65 -17.49 -7.86
N LEU A 173 10.63 -16.24 -8.36
CA LEU A 173 11.59 -15.81 -9.37
C LEU A 173 13.04 -15.93 -8.87
N ASN A 174 13.30 -15.58 -7.61
CA ASN A 174 14.62 -15.71 -7.02
C ASN A 174 15.05 -17.18 -6.92
N ALA A 175 14.18 -18.09 -6.50
CA ALA A 175 14.47 -19.52 -6.45
C ALA A 175 14.77 -20.08 -7.85
N TYR A 176 14.01 -19.68 -8.85
CA TYR A 176 14.20 -20.09 -10.24
C TYR A 176 15.51 -19.55 -10.83
N MET A 177 15.79 -18.25 -10.66
CA MET A 177 16.93 -17.57 -11.31
C MET A 177 18.25 -17.76 -10.57
N ARG A 178 18.24 -17.99 -9.26
CA ARG A 178 19.45 -18.09 -8.43
C ARG A 178 20.48 -19.10 -8.95
N PRO A 179 20.12 -20.31 -9.36
CA PRO A 179 21.08 -21.28 -9.89
C PRO A 179 21.53 -20.96 -11.33
N LEU A 180 20.77 -20.14 -12.08
CA LEU A 180 21.03 -19.82 -13.49
C LEU A 180 21.90 -18.57 -13.67
N VAL A 181 21.97 -17.71 -12.65
CA VAL A 181 22.64 -16.40 -12.74
C VAL A 181 24.06 -16.47 -12.18
N ASN A 182 25.05 -16.17 -13.01
CA ASN A 182 26.40 -15.91 -12.56
C ASN A 182 26.48 -14.44 -12.06
N LYS A 183 26.84 -14.25 -10.79
CA LYS A 183 27.08 -12.92 -10.23
C LYS A 183 28.44 -12.42 -10.68
N GLY A 184 28.44 -11.43 -11.57
CA GLY A 184 29.64 -10.71 -11.97
C GLY A 184 30.10 -9.69 -10.92
N ALA A 185 31.27 -9.09 -11.17
CA ALA A 185 31.75 -7.95 -10.36
C ALA A 185 30.71 -6.81 -10.36
N LYS A 186 30.55 -6.14 -9.22
CA LYS A 186 29.58 -5.03 -9.00
C LYS A 186 28.09 -5.42 -9.04
N ASN A 187 27.74 -6.66 -8.64
CA ASN A 187 26.36 -7.15 -8.63
C ASN A 187 25.62 -7.11 -9.99
N THR A 188 26.34 -7.10 -11.10
CA THR A 188 25.73 -7.24 -12.42
C THR A 188 25.26 -8.68 -12.60
N MET A 189 23.98 -8.82 -13.04
CA MET A 189 23.46 -10.13 -13.42
C MET A 189 23.98 -10.50 -14.81
N ASN A 190 24.73 -11.58 -14.89
CA ASN A 190 25.19 -12.12 -16.18
C ASN A 190 24.41 -13.41 -16.48
N ILE A 191 23.36 -13.26 -17.29
CA ILE A 191 22.50 -14.34 -17.76
C ILE A 191 22.12 -14.11 -19.22
N SER A 192 22.32 -15.12 -20.06
CA SER A 192 21.86 -15.05 -21.45
C SER A 192 20.34 -15.26 -21.53
N ASP A 193 19.74 -14.87 -22.67
CA ASP A 193 18.30 -15.05 -22.89
C ASP A 193 17.96 -16.56 -22.93
N GLU A 194 18.86 -17.39 -23.46
CA GLU A 194 18.75 -18.86 -23.51
C GLU A 194 18.85 -19.47 -22.11
N THR A 195 19.86 -19.07 -21.34
CA THR A 195 20.07 -19.62 -19.99
C THR A 195 18.88 -19.34 -19.09
N ALA A 196 18.21 -18.19 -19.24
CA ALA A 196 17.02 -17.88 -18.48
C ALA A 196 15.83 -18.83 -18.73
N LEU A 197 15.85 -19.59 -19.82
CA LEU A 197 14.82 -20.57 -20.20
C LEU A 197 15.14 -22.01 -19.80
N THR A 198 16.30 -22.30 -19.22
CA THR A 198 16.74 -23.68 -18.93
C THR A 198 16.19 -24.28 -17.64
N GLY A 199 15.51 -23.47 -16.82
CA GLY A 199 14.89 -23.95 -15.58
C GLY A 199 13.50 -24.56 -15.84
N TYR A 200 13.00 -25.28 -14.84
CA TYR A 200 11.69 -25.91 -14.87
C TYR A 200 10.65 -25.06 -14.16
N ILE A 201 9.42 -25.10 -14.69
CA ILE A 201 8.21 -24.56 -14.05
C ILE A 201 7.17 -25.66 -13.91
N LEU A 202 6.24 -25.49 -12.98
CA LEU A 202 5.02 -26.28 -12.90
C LEU A 202 3.88 -25.53 -13.57
N ILE A 203 3.19 -26.20 -14.49
CA ILE A 203 2.16 -25.60 -15.30
C ILE A 203 0.95 -26.54 -15.43
N PRO A 204 -0.29 -26.06 -15.32
CA PRO A 204 -1.46 -26.85 -15.67
C PRO A 204 -1.37 -27.36 -17.10
N LYS A 205 -1.80 -28.59 -17.34
CA LYS A 205 -1.90 -29.16 -18.70
C LYS A 205 -2.95 -28.44 -19.54
N ASP A 206 -4.04 -28.06 -18.87
CA ASP A 206 -5.17 -27.40 -19.50
C ASP A 206 -4.93 -25.88 -19.54
N ILE A 207 -4.97 -25.33 -20.76
CA ILE A 207 -4.85 -23.89 -20.99
C ILE A 207 -5.97 -23.11 -20.33
N GLU A 208 -7.19 -23.68 -20.22
CA GLU A 208 -8.31 -23.01 -19.54
C GLU A 208 -8.04 -22.83 -18.05
N GLU A 209 -7.35 -23.78 -17.39
CA GLU A 209 -6.94 -23.62 -16.00
C GLU A 209 -5.89 -22.52 -15.84
N GLN A 210 -4.89 -22.46 -16.74
CA GLN A 210 -3.88 -21.40 -16.75
C GLN A 210 -4.55 -20.02 -16.87
N GLU A 211 -5.48 -19.88 -17.82
CA GLU A 211 -6.21 -18.63 -18.06
C GLU A 211 -7.15 -18.27 -16.92
N ARG A 212 -7.78 -19.27 -16.28
CA ARG A 212 -8.65 -19.05 -15.12
C ARG A 212 -7.88 -18.48 -13.92
N ILE A 213 -6.72 -19.08 -13.61
CA ILE A 213 -5.81 -18.58 -12.56
C ILE A 213 -5.35 -17.15 -12.88
N ALA A 214 -4.89 -16.93 -14.10
CA ALA A 214 -4.40 -15.63 -14.53
C ALA A 214 -5.48 -14.55 -14.51
N SER A 215 -6.69 -14.88 -15.00
CA SER A 215 -7.84 -13.98 -15.00
C SER A 215 -8.26 -13.56 -13.58
N PHE A 216 -8.29 -14.51 -12.65
CA PHE A 216 -8.58 -14.24 -11.24
C PHE A 216 -7.57 -13.26 -10.63
N LEU A 217 -6.27 -13.52 -10.79
CA LEU A 217 -5.21 -12.63 -10.26
C LEU A 217 -5.24 -11.26 -10.94
N ARG A 218 -5.51 -11.21 -12.23
CA ARG A 218 -5.66 -9.96 -12.98
C ARG A 218 -6.83 -9.11 -12.48
N ARG A 219 -7.95 -9.74 -12.09
CA ARG A 219 -9.08 -9.01 -11.48
C ARG A 219 -8.67 -8.39 -10.15
N ILE A 220 -7.92 -9.12 -9.31
CA ILE A 220 -7.39 -8.56 -8.05
C ILE A 220 -6.51 -7.34 -8.35
N ASP A 221 -5.59 -7.43 -9.31
CA ASP A 221 -4.73 -6.31 -9.70
C ASP A 221 -5.53 -5.11 -10.21
N SER A 222 -6.58 -5.35 -11.01
CA SER A 222 -7.46 -4.29 -11.52
C SER A 222 -8.23 -3.59 -10.39
N GLN A 223 -8.73 -4.36 -9.41
CA GLN A 223 -9.38 -3.80 -8.21
C GLN A 223 -8.38 -3.00 -7.35
N MET A 224 -7.16 -3.52 -7.17
CA MET A 224 -6.11 -2.79 -6.46
C MET A 224 -5.78 -1.46 -7.13
N ALA A 225 -5.65 -1.43 -8.45
CA ALA A 225 -5.39 -0.21 -9.21
C ALA A 225 -6.52 0.82 -9.05
N LEU A 226 -7.79 0.37 -9.16
CA LEU A 226 -8.96 1.22 -8.99
C LEU A 226 -9.04 1.84 -7.59
N HIS A 227 -8.88 1.03 -6.54
CA HIS A 227 -8.94 1.52 -5.16
C HIS A 227 -7.73 2.41 -4.83
N HIS A 228 -6.56 2.15 -5.42
CA HIS A 228 -5.40 3.03 -5.27
C HIS A 228 -5.65 4.42 -5.90
N GLU A 229 -6.22 4.45 -7.09
CA GLU A 229 -6.60 5.71 -7.74
C GLU A 229 -7.62 6.50 -6.92
N GLN A 230 -8.66 5.83 -6.40
CA GLN A 230 -9.66 6.46 -5.52
C GLN A 230 -9.03 6.99 -4.23
N PHE A 231 -8.14 6.23 -3.62
CA PHE A 231 -7.40 6.63 -2.42
C PHE A 231 -6.57 7.90 -2.66
N GLU A 232 -5.80 7.95 -3.75
CA GLU A 232 -4.99 9.14 -4.06
C GLU A 232 -5.86 10.36 -4.41
N ARG A 233 -6.94 10.19 -5.18
CA ARG A 233 -7.90 11.28 -5.47
C ARG A 233 -8.54 11.85 -4.20
N LEU A 234 -8.91 11.00 -3.23
CA LEU A 234 -9.46 11.47 -1.95
C LEU A 234 -8.41 12.24 -1.13
N LYS A 235 -7.15 11.83 -1.15
CA LYS A 235 -6.03 12.55 -0.51
C LYS A 235 -5.80 13.92 -1.15
N GLU A 236 -5.81 13.99 -2.48
CA GLU A 236 -5.69 15.24 -3.24
C GLU A 236 -6.86 16.18 -2.94
N LEU A 237 -8.10 15.67 -2.96
CA LEU A 237 -9.29 16.42 -2.61
C LEU A 237 -9.18 16.99 -1.19
N LYS A 238 -8.81 16.15 -0.21
CA LYS A 238 -8.60 16.59 1.17
C LYS A 238 -7.55 17.70 1.25
N SER A 239 -6.43 17.55 0.55
CA SER A 239 -5.35 18.54 0.54
C SER A 239 -5.81 19.86 -0.07
N ALA A 240 -6.54 19.82 -1.18
CA ALA A 240 -7.10 21.01 -1.83
C ALA A 240 -8.10 21.72 -0.92
N CYS A 241 -9.03 20.98 -0.29
CA CYS A 241 -10.03 21.53 0.64
C CYS A 241 -9.36 22.14 1.88
N LEU A 242 -8.36 21.49 2.47
CA LEU A 242 -7.57 22.07 3.57
C LEU A 242 -6.88 23.37 3.17
N GLY A 243 -6.52 23.48 1.90
CA GLY A 243 -5.90 24.66 1.37
C GLY A 243 -6.87 25.79 1.00
N THR A 244 -8.15 25.55 0.83
CA THR A 244 -9.14 26.54 0.32
C THR A 244 -10.28 26.83 1.28
N MET A 245 -10.57 25.92 2.22
CA MET A 245 -11.63 26.06 3.21
C MET A 245 -11.18 26.65 4.55
N PHE A 246 -9.92 27.05 4.64
CA PHE A 246 -9.36 27.76 5.79
C PHE A 246 -8.64 29.02 5.34
N PRO A 247 -8.75 30.15 6.09
CA PRO A 247 -8.08 31.40 5.76
C PRO A 247 -6.55 31.25 5.70
N ARG A 248 -5.91 31.95 4.77
CA ARG A 248 -4.45 31.95 4.55
C ARG A 248 -3.86 33.35 4.78
N GLY A 249 -2.69 33.41 5.37
CA GLY A 249 -1.95 34.65 5.53
C GLY A 249 -2.75 35.71 6.25
N THR A 250 -3.16 36.78 5.56
CA THR A 250 -3.94 37.89 6.07
C THR A 250 -5.46 37.77 5.83
N GLU A 251 -5.91 36.67 5.21
CA GLU A 251 -7.35 36.44 5.00
C GLU A 251 -8.08 36.29 6.33
N ILE A 252 -9.28 36.87 6.38
CA ILE A 252 -10.18 36.85 7.54
C ILE A 252 -11.36 35.89 7.37
N ALA A 253 -11.50 35.31 6.18
CA ALA A 253 -12.43 34.24 5.84
C ALA A 253 -11.82 33.37 4.73
N PRO A 254 -12.20 32.08 4.62
CA PRO A 254 -11.67 31.20 3.58
C PRO A 254 -12.24 31.56 2.20
N PRO A 255 -11.48 31.29 1.11
CA PRO A 255 -11.97 31.56 -0.25
C PRO A 255 -13.14 30.64 -0.68
N ILE A 256 -13.24 29.44 -0.11
CA ILE A 256 -14.34 28.50 -0.39
C ILE A 256 -15.07 28.18 0.91
N ARG A 257 -16.39 28.34 0.89
CA ARG A 257 -17.29 28.05 2.02
C ARG A 257 -18.52 27.26 1.57
N PHE A 258 -19.15 26.59 2.48
CA PHE A 258 -20.45 26.00 2.24
C PHE A 258 -21.53 27.09 2.02
N LYS A 259 -22.51 26.79 1.16
CA LYS A 259 -23.62 27.70 0.89
C LYS A 259 -24.36 28.02 2.19
N GLY A 260 -24.64 29.32 2.39
CA GLY A 260 -25.36 29.85 3.56
C GLY A 260 -24.49 30.40 4.66
N PHE A 261 -23.13 30.29 4.54
CA PHE A 261 -22.23 30.92 5.48
C PHE A 261 -21.49 32.10 4.83
N GLU A 262 -21.55 33.25 5.48
CA GLU A 262 -20.99 34.51 4.99
C GLU A 262 -20.31 35.26 6.15
N GLY A 263 -19.64 36.40 5.84
CA GLY A 263 -18.98 37.26 6.81
C GLY A 263 -17.58 36.76 7.24
N GLU A 264 -16.98 37.50 8.14
CA GLU A 264 -15.62 37.26 8.65
C GLU A 264 -15.61 36.19 9.72
N TRP A 265 -14.52 35.40 9.78
CA TRP A 265 -14.29 34.50 10.87
C TRP A 265 -13.79 35.28 12.11
N LYS A 266 -14.22 34.86 13.29
CA LYS A 266 -13.83 35.48 14.56
C LYS A 266 -12.36 35.19 14.85
N LYS A 267 -11.58 36.24 15.17
CA LYS A 267 -10.20 36.11 15.60
C LYS A 267 -10.12 36.11 17.13
N GLN A 268 -9.47 35.10 17.70
CA GLN A 268 -9.32 35.00 19.15
C GLN A 268 -8.04 34.27 19.56
N LYS A 269 -7.44 34.66 20.69
CA LYS A 269 -6.27 33.95 21.26
C LYS A 269 -6.67 32.59 21.81
N ALA A 270 -5.77 31.59 21.66
CA ALA A 270 -5.95 30.24 22.22
C ALA A 270 -6.22 30.27 23.73
N SER A 271 -5.59 31.19 24.47
CA SER A 271 -5.83 31.38 25.92
C SER A 271 -7.27 31.73 26.28
N LYS A 272 -8.05 32.26 25.34
CA LYS A 272 -9.49 32.53 25.54
C LYS A 272 -10.37 31.33 25.22
N LEU A 273 -9.89 30.44 24.35
CA LEU A 273 -10.62 29.27 23.85
C LEU A 273 -10.38 28.02 24.69
N PHE A 274 -9.12 27.81 25.10
CA PHE A 274 -8.67 26.56 25.69
C PHE A 274 -8.19 26.71 27.14
N MET A 275 -8.26 25.60 27.86
CA MET A 275 -7.67 25.42 29.21
C MET A 275 -7.07 24.03 29.34
N THR A 276 -6.16 23.85 30.27
CA THR A 276 -5.55 22.56 30.59
C THR A 276 -6.38 21.76 31.59
N PHE A 277 -6.28 20.44 31.50
CA PHE A 277 -6.88 19.48 32.44
C PHE A 277 -5.79 18.62 33.08
N ASN A 278 -5.93 18.31 34.37
CA ASN A 278 -4.96 17.53 35.10
C ASN A 278 -5.62 16.53 36.06
N GLU A 279 -6.75 15.98 35.66
CA GLU A 279 -7.43 14.88 36.38
C GLU A 279 -6.53 13.65 36.34
N ARG A 280 -6.39 12.93 37.47
CA ARG A 280 -5.54 11.75 37.62
C ARG A 280 -6.23 10.70 38.46
N ASN A 281 -5.50 9.62 38.76
CA ASN A 281 -5.95 8.56 39.67
C ASN A 281 -7.17 7.79 39.14
N ARG A 282 -7.11 7.42 37.82
CA ARG A 282 -8.09 6.58 37.15
C ARG A 282 -7.39 5.40 36.44
N PRO A 283 -6.70 4.51 37.23
CA PRO A 283 -6.01 3.34 36.65
C PRO A 283 -6.98 2.28 36.05
N ASP A 284 -8.28 2.45 36.26
CA ASP A 284 -9.36 1.66 35.67
C ASP A 284 -9.57 1.96 34.19
N LEU A 285 -9.09 3.10 33.69
CA LEU A 285 -9.24 3.51 32.30
C LEU A 285 -8.12 2.96 31.40
N PRO A 286 -8.41 2.74 30.09
CA PRO A 286 -7.39 2.26 29.16
C PRO A 286 -6.28 3.30 28.97
N VAL A 287 -5.05 2.80 28.84
CA VAL A 287 -3.91 3.66 28.52
C VAL A 287 -3.94 4.03 27.03
N LEU A 288 -3.89 5.34 26.78
CA LEU A 288 -3.89 5.90 25.42
C LEU A 288 -2.48 6.31 25.00
N SER A 289 -2.17 6.06 23.73
CA SER A 289 -0.98 6.55 23.05
C SER A 289 -1.36 7.53 21.94
N ALA A 290 -0.53 8.56 21.74
CA ALA A 290 -0.69 9.45 20.60
C ALA A 290 -0.20 8.76 19.33
N CYS A 291 -1.09 8.62 18.34
CA CYS A 291 -0.81 8.09 17.02
C CYS A 291 -0.57 9.24 16.02
N GLN A 292 0.36 9.05 15.10
CA GLN A 292 0.68 10.06 14.08
C GLN A 292 -0.33 10.11 12.92
N ASP A 293 -1.33 9.25 12.95
CA ASP A 293 -2.36 9.13 11.93
C ASP A 293 -3.67 9.83 12.35
N ILE A 294 -4.71 9.63 11.55
CA ILE A 294 -6.03 10.22 11.78
C ILE A 294 -6.72 9.78 13.08
N ARG A 295 -6.23 8.72 13.75
CA ARG A 295 -6.79 8.21 15.01
C ARG A 295 -6.61 9.19 16.15
N GLY A 296 -5.48 9.91 16.17
CA GLY A 296 -5.14 10.80 17.29
C GLY A 296 -4.73 10.03 18.54
N MET A 297 -5.49 10.14 19.64
CA MET A 297 -5.30 9.28 20.82
C MET A 297 -6.02 7.95 20.61
N ALA A 298 -5.29 6.85 20.72
CA ALA A 298 -5.83 5.50 20.58
C ALA A 298 -5.40 4.60 21.74
N VAL A 299 -6.19 3.55 22.02
CA VAL A 299 -5.84 2.56 23.04
C VAL A 299 -4.50 1.92 22.69
N ARG A 300 -3.59 1.87 23.64
CA ARG A 300 -2.19 1.45 23.41
C ARG A 300 -2.09 0.04 22.83
N SER A 301 -2.90 -0.90 23.29
CA SER A 301 -2.95 -2.28 22.76
C SER A 301 -3.36 -2.35 21.27
N GLU A 302 -4.06 -1.33 20.77
CA GLU A 302 -4.52 -1.24 19.38
C GLU A 302 -3.58 -0.39 18.52
N SER A 303 -2.59 0.29 19.13
CA SER A 303 -1.68 1.20 18.43
C SER A 303 -0.56 0.50 17.66
N GLY A 304 -0.36 -0.80 17.88
CA GLY A 304 0.71 -1.59 17.26
C GLY A 304 2.09 -1.36 17.89
N TYR A 305 2.17 -0.57 18.97
CA TYR A 305 3.41 -0.33 19.72
C TYR A 305 3.32 -1.05 21.06
N ASP A 306 4.11 -2.10 21.22
CA ASP A 306 4.31 -2.77 22.52
C ASP A 306 5.35 -2.00 23.33
N ILE A 307 4.90 -0.97 24.03
CA ILE A 307 5.73 -0.24 24.99
C ILE A 307 5.33 -0.75 26.39
N SER A 308 6.17 -1.61 26.94
CA SER A 308 6.02 -2.04 28.34
C SER A 308 6.09 -0.82 29.26
N HIS A 309 5.19 -0.72 30.22
CA HIS A 309 5.21 0.28 31.27
C HIS A 309 4.82 -0.38 32.60
N ASP A 310 5.32 0.21 33.70
CA ASP A 310 4.95 -0.24 35.01
C ASP A 310 3.53 0.23 35.34
N ARG A 311 2.59 -0.71 35.54
CA ARG A 311 1.20 -0.42 35.86
C ARG A 311 1.04 0.35 37.17
N SER A 312 1.99 0.25 38.11
CA SER A 312 1.97 1.01 39.36
C SER A 312 2.00 2.52 39.15
N ASN A 313 2.52 2.98 38.00
CA ASN A 313 2.60 4.38 37.62
C ASN A 313 1.31 4.94 37.02
N GLU A 314 0.33 4.10 36.65
CA GLU A 314 -0.93 4.54 36.03
C GLU A 314 -1.75 5.50 36.85
N VAL A 315 -1.64 5.44 38.17
CA VAL A 315 -2.25 6.41 39.10
C VAL A 315 -1.78 7.85 38.87
N THR A 316 -0.58 8.02 38.29
CA THR A 316 0.00 9.34 37.99
C THR A 316 -0.44 9.87 36.64
N TYR A 317 -1.01 9.01 35.78
CA TYR A 317 -1.40 9.35 34.41
C TYR A 317 -2.57 10.33 34.44
N LYS A 318 -2.62 11.16 33.37
CA LYS A 318 -3.66 12.18 33.21
C LYS A 318 -4.84 11.58 32.44
N VAL A 319 -6.05 11.87 32.89
CA VAL A 319 -7.29 11.50 32.19
C VAL A 319 -7.44 12.36 30.95
N VAL A 320 -7.81 11.72 29.84
CA VAL A 320 -8.19 12.37 28.58
C VAL A 320 -9.61 11.95 28.27
N LYS A 321 -10.48 12.90 28.00
CA LYS A 321 -11.89 12.68 27.64
C LYS A 321 -12.14 12.90 26.14
N PRO A 322 -13.21 12.31 25.58
CA PRO A 322 -13.61 12.60 24.20
C PRO A 322 -13.77 14.12 23.96
N GLY A 323 -13.30 14.60 22.80
CA GLY A 323 -13.29 16.01 22.43
C GLY A 323 -12.10 16.82 23.00
N GLN A 324 -11.28 16.22 23.84
CA GLN A 324 -10.04 16.85 24.33
C GLN A 324 -8.85 16.60 23.40
N PHE A 325 -7.83 17.42 23.60
CA PHE A 325 -6.58 17.38 22.85
C PHE A 325 -5.40 17.13 23.79
N VAL A 326 -4.34 16.57 23.22
CA VAL A 326 -3.09 16.27 23.94
C VAL A 326 -1.92 16.88 23.18
N ILE A 327 -1.10 17.70 23.86
CA ILE A 327 0.23 18.07 23.35
C ILE A 327 1.20 17.00 23.82
N HIS A 328 1.81 16.28 22.88
CA HIS A 328 2.77 15.21 23.14
C HIS A 328 4.20 15.64 22.77
N LEU A 329 5.16 15.22 23.56
CA LEU A 329 6.53 15.77 23.61
C LEU A 329 7.46 15.30 22.48
N ARG A 330 7.03 14.42 21.58
CA ARG A 330 7.95 13.80 20.62
C ARG A 330 7.40 13.83 19.21
N SER A 331 7.81 14.75 18.48
CA SER A 331 8.06 14.89 17.05
C SER A 331 7.38 16.07 16.37
N PHE A 332 8.14 16.68 15.47
CA PHE A 332 7.83 17.82 14.61
C PHE A 332 6.63 17.66 13.67
N GLN A 333 5.97 16.50 13.63
CA GLN A 333 4.86 16.24 12.71
C GLN A 333 3.49 16.55 13.31
N GLY A 334 3.42 17.59 14.18
CA GLY A 334 2.15 18.08 14.65
C GLY A 334 2.02 18.20 16.18
N GLY A 335 2.66 17.38 16.98
CA GLY A 335 2.69 17.48 18.45
C GLY A 335 1.32 17.49 19.14
N PHE A 336 0.21 17.49 18.41
CA PHE A 336 -1.16 17.59 18.87
C PHE A 336 -1.95 16.34 18.46
N ALA A 337 -2.61 15.72 19.44
CA ALA A 337 -3.50 14.59 19.20
C ALA A 337 -4.88 14.88 19.77
N HIS A 338 -5.92 14.52 19.05
CA HIS A 338 -7.32 14.61 19.47
C HIS A 338 -7.76 13.28 20.04
N SER A 339 -8.56 13.26 21.09
CA SER A 339 -9.14 12.04 21.64
C SER A 339 -10.64 11.94 21.29
N SER A 340 -11.02 10.81 20.70
CA SER A 340 -12.42 10.40 20.53
C SER A 340 -12.88 9.39 21.59
N VAL A 341 -11.97 8.97 22.48
CA VAL A 341 -12.21 7.97 23.52
C VAL A 341 -11.74 8.49 24.87
N GLU A 342 -12.32 7.98 25.96
CA GLU A 342 -11.83 8.24 27.32
C GLU A 342 -10.71 7.27 27.68
N GLY A 343 -9.69 7.78 28.37
CA GLY A 343 -8.57 6.98 28.85
C GLY A 343 -7.54 7.79 29.60
N ILE A 344 -6.39 7.19 29.88
CA ILE A 344 -5.28 7.85 30.58
C ILE A 344 -4.04 7.92 29.70
N THR A 345 -3.25 8.98 29.86
CA THR A 345 -2.02 9.19 29.09
C THR A 345 -0.87 9.65 29.97
N SER A 346 0.35 9.64 29.42
CA SER A 346 1.58 10.02 30.12
C SER A 346 1.44 11.32 30.89
N PRO A 347 1.94 11.39 32.14
CA PRO A 347 1.95 12.62 32.95
C PRO A 347 2.78 13.74 32.29
N ALA A 348 3.71 13.39 31.40
CA ALA A 348 4.53 14.34 30.66
C ALA A 348 3.76 15.08 29.53
N TYR A 349 2.60 14.57 29.11
CA TYR A 349 1.77 15.20 28.11
C TYR A 349 0.88 16.29 28.71
N THR A 350 0.52 17.29 27.92
CA THR A 350 -0.43 18.31 28.32
C THR A 350 -1.80 18.01 27.73
N VAL A 351 -2.77 17.73 28.59
CA VAL A 351 -4.18 17.56 28.19
C VAL A 351 -4.86 18.92 28.24
N PHE A 352 -5.56 19.29 27.16
CA PHE A 352 -6.29 20.55 27.09
C PHE A 352 -7.60 20.39 26.30
N GLY A 353 -8.50 21.33 26.44
CA GLY A 353 -9.78 21.35 25.75
C GLY A 353 -10.44 22.72 25.84
N PHE A 354 -11.65 22.83 25.34
CA PHE A 354 -12.38 24.09 25.32
C PHE A 354 -12.82 24.54 26.72
N LYS A 355 -12.80 25.85 26.95
CA LYS A 355 -13.46 26.48 28.11
C LYS A 355 -14.98 26.38 28.01
N GLU A 356 -15.49 26.51 26.77
CA GLU A 356 -16.91 26.46 26.45
C GLU A 356 -17.15 25.41 25.33
N PRO A 357 -17.21 24.10 25.68
CA PRO A 357 -17.29 23.03 24.67
C PRO A 357 -18.48 23.14 23.73
N SER A 358 -19.61 23.68 24.19
CA SER A 358 -20.83 23.82 23.38
C SER A 358 -20.73 24.83 22.23
N GLN A 359 -19.72 25.70 22.26
CA GLN A 359 -19.48 26.70 21.21
C GLN A 359 -18.52 26.24 20.12
N HIS A 360 -17.93 25.06 20.27
CA HIS A 360 -16.87 24.58 19.39
C HIS A 360 -17.07 23.13 19.00
N ASP A 361 -16.76 22.81 17.73
CA ASP A 361 -16.69 21.45 17.23
C ASP A 361 -15.24 20.94 17.32
N ASP A 362 -15.02 19.90 18.10
CA ASP A 362 -13.69 19.35 18.38
C ASP A 362 -13.02 18.76 17.12
N TYR A 363 -13.80 18.21 16.18
CA TYR A 363 -13.25 17.68 14.95
C TYR A 363 -12.83 18.77 13.95
N PHE A 364 -13.53 19.92 13.95
CA PHE A 364 -13.08 21.11 13.23
C PHE A 364 -11.67 21.53 13.71
N TRP A 365 -11.49 21.61 15.03
CA TRP A 365 -10.21 21.99 15.62
C TRP A 365 -9.14 20.92 15.44
N LYS A 366 -9.50 19.62 15.51
CA LYS A 366 -8.63 18.51 15.08
C LYS A 366 -8.10 18.77 13.66
N THR A 367 -8.98 19.17 12.73
CA THR A 367 -8.60 19.44 11.35
C THR A 367 -7.59 20.59 11.23
N ILE A 368 -7.77 21.66 12.01
CA ILE A 368 -6.81 22.76 12.10
C ILE A 368 -5.46 22.26 12.64
N PHE A 369 -5.44 21.58 13.78
CA PHE A 369 -4.21 21.17 14.46
C PHE A 369 -3.41 20.11 13.68
N MET A 370 -4.05 19.37 12.80
CA MET A 370 -3.38 18.43 11.89
C MET A 370 -2.98 19.05 10.55
N SER A 371 -3.30 20.32 10.29
CA SER A 371 -2.99 20.98 9.03
C SER A 371 -1.50 21.35 8.92
N LYS A 372 -0.94 21.25 7.70
CA LYS A 372 0.43 21.67 7.41
C LYS A 372 0.67 23.15 7.75
N SER A 373 -0.34 23.99 7.58
CA SER A 373 -0.27 25.42 7.92
C SER A 373 -0.10 25.65 9.42
N PHE A 374 -0.80 24.89 10.25
CA PHE A 374 -0.65 24.94 11.70
C PHE A 374 0.72 24.45 12.15
N VAL A 375 1.18 23.29 11.63
CA VAL A 375 2.52 22.77 11.93
C VAL A 375 3.61 23.79 11.58
N LYS A 376 3.52 24.43 10.42
CA LYS A 376 4.44 25.49 10.03
C LYS A 376 4.41 26.71 10.96
N ARG A 377 3.22 27.07 11.47
CA ARG A 377 3.10 28.15 12.48
C ARG A 377 3.76 27.76 13.80
N LEU A 378 3.64 26.50 14.22
CA LEU A 378 4.32 25.99 15.42
C LEU A 378 5.85 26.09 15.31
N GLU A 379 6.41 25.84 14.13
CA GLU A 379 7.85 25.97 13.88
C GLU A 379 8.38 27.39 14.16
N THR A 380 7.55 28.42 13.93
CA THR A 380 7.95 29.82 14.16
C THR A 380 7.95 30.25 15.63
N ILE A 381 7.23 29.53 16.50
CA ILE A 381 7.15 29.84 17.94
C ILE A 381 8.05 28.95 18.79
N THR A 382 8.51 27.84 18.28
CA THR A 382 9.40 26.93 19.00
C THR A 382 10.86 27.36 18.81
N TYR A 383 11.41 28.13 19.75
CA TYR A 383 12.84 28.42 19.87
C TYR A 383 13.52 27.36 20.73
N GLY A 384 14.54 26.69 20.19
CA GLY A 384 15.37 25.77 20.98
C GLY A 384 16.12 24.75 20.12
N ILE A 385 17.43 24.70 20.28
CA ILE A 385 18.39 23.90 19.56
C ILE A 385 18.53 22.54 20.23
N ARG A 386 18.58 21.45 19.42
CA ARG A 386 18.97 20.07 19.72
C ARG A 386 18.05 19.27 20.65
N ASP A 387 17.61 18.11 20.15
CA ASP A 387 17.02 16.99 20.87
C ASP A 387 15.74 17.27 21.67
N GLY A 388 14.61 17.39 20.99
CA GLY A 388 13.29 17.35 21.61
C GLY A 388 12.65 18.72 21.83
N ARG A 389 12.25 19.38 20.74
CA ARG A 389 11.40 20.59 20.86
C ARG A 389 10.03 20.19 21.44
N SER A 390 9.73 20.60 22.65
CA SER A 390 8.40 20.52 23.23
C SER A 390 7.69 21.85 23.07
N ILE A 391 6.42 21.81 22.68
CA ILE A 391 5.57 22.99 22.69
C ILE A 391 4.95 23.10 24.06
N SER A 392 5.16 24.21 24.75
CA SER A 392 4.46 24.48 25.99
C SER A 392 3.02 24.94 25.71
N PHE A 393 2.09 24.65 26.65
CA PHE A 393 0.73 25.18 26.54
C PHE A 393 0.71 26.71 26.61
N GLU A 394 1.68 27.32 27.28
CA GLU A 394 1.83 28.79 27.39
C GLU A 394 2.12 29.38 26.00
N GLU A 395 3.09 28.85 25.24
CA GLU A 395 3.40 29.29 23.88
C GLU A 395 2.19 29.11 22.97
N PHE A 396 1.55 27.93 22.98
CA PHE A 396 0.31 27.68 22.25
C PHE A 396 -0.80 28.67 22.62
N SER A 397 -0.97 28.98 23.90
CA SER A 397 -2.04 29.86 24.41
C SER A 397 -1.95 31.29 23.92
N ASN A 398 -0.76 31.73 23.47
CA ASN A 398 -0.52 33.03 22.89
C ASN A 398 -0.85 33.12 21.37
N MET A 399 -1.11 32.01 20.71
CA MET A 399 -1.46 31.97 19.29
C MET A 399 -2.88 32.53 19.04
N ASP A 400 -3.00 33.28 17.95
CA ASP A 400 -4.34 33.68 17.44
C ASP A 400 -4.91 32.64 16.50
N PHE A 401 -6.21 32.41 16.60
CA PHE A 401 -6.96 31.54 15.71
C PHE A 401 -8.13 32.29 15.07
N LEU A 402 -8.37 32.02 13.81
CA LEU A 402 -9.57 32.38 13.08
C LEU A 402 -10.51 31.17 13.02
N PHE A 403 -11.77 31.36 13.34
CA PHE A 403 -12.77 30.28 13.30
C PHE A 403 -14.17 30.86 13.08
N PRO A 404 -15.07 30.08 12.43
CA PRO A 404 -16.45 30.50 12.17
C PRO A 404 -17.39 30.23 13.36
N THR A 405 -18.69 30.45 13.13
CA THR A 405 -19.74 30.03 14.06
C THR A 405 -19.74 28.53 14.29
N ASN A 406 -20.33 28.07 15.40
CA ASN A 406 -20.35 26.62 15.72
C ASN A 406 -21.05 25.80 14.63
N GLU A 407 -22.13 26.34 14.02
CA GLU A 407 -22.83 25.67 12.93
C GLU A 407 -21.94 25.44 11.71
N GLU A 408 -21.14 26.44 11.33
CA GLU A 408 -20.20 26.28 10.21
C GLU A 408 -19.04 25.34 10.58
N GLN A 409 -18.53 25.41 11.82
CA GLN A 409 -17.53 24.46 12.32
C GLN A 409 -18.04 23.02 12.16
N HIS A 410 -19.28 22.75 12.55
CA HIS A 410 -19.89 21.43 12.46
C HIS A 410 -20.02 20.92 11.02
N VAL A 411 -20.40 21.79 10.08
CA VAL A 411 -20.51 21.41 8.66
C VAL A 411 -19.14 21.09 8.08
N ILE A 412 -18.12 21.91 8.38
CA ILE A 412 -16.73 21.67 7.94
C ILE A 412 -16.19 20.38 8.58
N ALA A 413 -16.41 20.17 9.87
CA ALA A 413 -15.99 18.97 10.61
C ALA A 413 -16.59 17.70 10.00
N SER A 414 -17.91 17.72 9.74
CA SER A 414 -18.63 16.59 9.15
C SER A 414 -18.09 16.25 7.77
N PHE A 415 -17.79 17.24 6.94
CA PHE A 415 -17.19 17.04 5.62
C PHE A 415 -15.80 16.37 5.70
N PHE A 416 -14.90 16.87 6.55
CA PHE A 416 -13.58 16.28 6.71
C PHE A 416 -13.62 14.90 7.40
N LYS A 417 -14.58 14.67 8.29
CA LYS A 417 -14.82 13.36 8.90
C LYS A 417 -15.22 12.33 7.84
N GLU A 418 -16.10 12.70 6.93
CA GLU A 418 -16.52 11.83 5.83
C GLU A 418 -15.35 11.51 4.87
N ILE A 419 -14.58 12.53 4.45
CA ILE A 419 -13.39 12.30 3.60
C ILE A 419 -12.40 11.37 4.29
N ASN A 420 -12.10 11.59 5.57
CA ASN A 420 -11.17 10.75 6.32
C ASN A 420 -11.69 9.30 6.46
N SER A 421 -13.00 9.12 6.67
CA SER A 421 -13.65 7.81 6.69
C SER A 421 -13.47 7.08 5.36
N ARG A 422 -13.73 7.75 4.24
CA ARG A 422 -13.54 7.18 2.90
C ARG A 422 -12.08 6.81 2.62
N ILE A 423 -11.14 7.67 2.97
CA ILE A 423 -9.69 7.38 2.85
C ILE A 423 -9.34 6.11 3.64
N SER A 424 -9.84 5.98 4.87
CA SER A 424 -9.59 4.79 5.69
C SER A 424 -10.19 3.53 5.09
N ILE A 425 -11.40 3.60 4.54
CA ILE A 425 -12.06 2.47 3.87
C ILE A 425 -11.25 2.01 2.66
N GLU A 426 -10.83 2.95 1.80
CA GLU A 426 -10.04 2.61 0.61
C GLU A 426 -8.68 2.00 0.99
N GLN A 427 -8.03 2.51 2.03
CA GLN A 427 -6.78 1.93 2.54
C GLN A 427 -6.97 0.50 3.06
N GLN A 428 -8.05 0.23 3.79
CA GLN A 428 -8.37 -1.12 4.28
C GLN A 428 -8.69 -2.09 3.13
N ARG A 429 -9.40 -1.62 2.09
CA ARG A 429 -9.68 -2.41 0.89
C ARG A 429 -8.41 -2.80 0.16
N LEU A 430 -7.50 -1.84 -0.05
CA LEU A 430 -6.20 -2.09 -0.66
C LEU A 430 -5.39 -3.13 0.12
N GLU A 431 -5.36 -3.02 1.44
CA GLU A 431 -4.62 -3.97 2.27
C GLU A 431 -5.21 -5.38 2.18
N ARG A 432 -6.54 -5.52 2.24
CA ARG A 432 -7.22 -6.81 2.04
C ARG A 432 -6.94 -7.43 0.67
N LEU A 433 -6.97 -6.63 -0.39
CA LEU A 433 -6.66 -7.10 -1.75
C LEU A 433 -5.21 -7.56 -1.88
N LYS A 434 -4.24 -6.86 -1.26
CA LYS A 434 -2.84 -7.28 -1.19
C LYS A 434 -2.67 -8.62 -0.48
N GLN A 435 -3.33 -8.78 0.66
CA GLN A 435 -3.32 -10.03 1.42
C GLN A 435 -3.94 -11.17 0.61
N MET A 436 -5.09 -10.92 -0.03
CA MET A 436 -5.76 -11.89 -0.91
C MET A 436 -4.86 -12.28 -2.09
N LYS A 437 -4.25 -11.32 -2.79
CA LYS A 437 -3.28 -11.62 -3.87
C LYS A 437 -2.12 -12.46 -3.37
N SER A 438 -1.52 -12.08 -2.25
CA SER A 438 -0.38 -12.81 -1.67
C SER A 438 -0.74 -14.24 -1.29
N ALA A 439 -1.89 -14.45 -0.65
CA ALA A 439 -2.39 -15.77 -0.30
C ALA A 439 -2.69 -16.61 -1.56
N SER A 440 -3.34 -16.03 -2.57
CA SER A 440 -3.65 -16.71 -3.83
C SER A 440 -2.38 -17.13 -4.57
N LEU A 441 -1.38 -16.26 -4.68
CA LEU A 441 -0.10 -16.57 -5.31
C LEU A 441 0.67 -17.70 -4.59
N ARG A 442 0.43 -17.91 -3.31
CA ARG A 442 1.04 -19.00 -2.54
C ARG A 442 0.24 -20.31 -2.65
N SER A 443 -1.09 -20.23 -2.62
CA SER A 443 -1.97 -21.42 -2.54
C SER A 443 -2.38 -21.97 -3.90
N MET A 444 -2.47 -21.13 -4.93
CA MET A 444 -2.85 -21.52 -6.29
C MET A 444 -1.69 -21.98 -7.16
N PHE A 445 -0.46 -21.95 -6.63
CA PHE A 445 0.72 -22.46 -7.34
C PHE A 445 1.51 -23.39 -6.41
N PRO A 446 1.96 -24.56 -6.90
CA PRO A 446 2.82 -25.44 -6.13
C PRO A 446 4.16 -24.79 -5.79
N GLN A 447 4.79 -25.18 -4.67
CA GLN A 447 6.01 -24.51 -4.20
C GLN A 447 7.29 -24.98 -4.92
N ASN A 448 7.28 -26.12 -5.57
CA ASN A 448 8.46 -26.71 -6.22
C ASN A 448 8.39 -26.62 -7.74
N GLY A 449 8.71 -25.45 -8.29
CA GLY A 449 8.89 -25.27 -9.72
C GLY A 449 10.26 -24.72 -10.14
N GLY A 450 11.22 -24.59 -9.24
CA GLY A 450 12.51 -23.99 -9.54
C GLY A 450 13.67 -24.80 -8.97
N GLY A 451 13.97 -25.92 -9.57
CA GLY A 451 15.21 -26.67 -9.30
C GLY A 451 15.95 -26.92 -10.61
N VAL A 452 17.18 -26.46 -10.71
CA VAL A 452 18.14 -26.95 -11.72
C VAL A 452 18.54 -28.37 -11.31
N ILE A 453 18.58 -29.27 -12.28
CA ILE A 453 19.17 -30.59 -12.10
C ILE A 453 20.60 -30.36 -11.62
N SER A 454 20.92 -30.78 -10.40
CA SER A 454 22.28 -30.96 -9.93
C SER A 454 22.81 -32.31 -10.37
N ASP A 455 22.77 -32.61 -11.67
CA ASP A 455 23.43 -33.76 -12.26
C ASP A 455 23.82 -33.39 -13.70
N LEU A 456 24.96 -32.76 -13.79
CA LEU A 456 25.93 -32.81 -14.86
C LEU A 456 27.32 -32.52 -14.27
#